data_d0d021f3c3325b8005b49bfbd426496b
#
_entry.id   d0d021f3c3325b8005b49bfbd426496b
#
_cell.length_a   1.000
_cell.length_b   1.000
_cell.length_c   1.000
_cell.angle_alpha   90.00
_cell.angle_beta   90.00
_cell.angle_gamma   90.00
#
_symmetry.space_group_name_H-M   'P 1'
#
loop_
_entity.id
_entity.type
_entity.pdbx_description
1 polymer ?
#
loop_
_entity_poly.entity_id
_entity_poly.type
_entity_poly.pdbx_seq_one_letter_code
_entity_poly.pdbx_strand_id
1 'polypeptide(L)'
;VPQEQTFYIRRTFLLPLALLLVLSLALLVTVLAQGQPLAKALILGFMLLPVTAFFVESVFRRAVITDEGITVHKFLRSKHLSFAEMTAVETVLVRKRAFLTLCVGEEFVILSNAYADFPDLVRALLTRVPPSAISDETRVMAQAPPVKTTDIISCWLAVALLAFILYVQFQGKY
;
A
#
# COMPACT_ATOMS: atom_id res chain seq x y z
N VAL A 1 -27.56 -11.00 8.98
CA VAL A 1 -26.35 -10.37 9.56
C VAL A 1 -25.65 -9.67 8.41
N PRO A 2 -25.46 -8.33 8.44
CA PRO A 2 -24.74 -7.64 7.37
C PRO A 2 -23.35 -8.26 7.22
N GLN A 3 -23.01 -8.70 6.01
CA GLN A 3 -21.69 -9.29 5.73
C GLN A 3 -20.67 -8.18 5.57
N GLU A 4 -20.01 -7.84 6.65
CA GLU A 4 -18.87 -6.94 6.63
C GLU A 4 -17.61 -7.69 6.19
N GLN A 5 -16.98 -7.24 5.09
CA GLN A 5 -15.74 -7.79 4.58
C GLN A 5 -14.64 -6.74 4.68
N THR A 6 -13.57 -7.06 5.40
CA THR A 6 -12.45 -6.15 5.61
C THR A 6 -11.21 -6.63 4.85
N PHE A 7 -10.65 -5.76 4.02
CA PHE A 7 -9.44 -5.99 3.23
C PHE A 7 -8.30 -5.09 3.71
N TYR A 8 -7.12 -5.68 3.89
CA TYR A 8 -5.91 -5.01 4.35
C TYR A 8 -4.85 -4.98 3.26
N ILE A 9 -3.84 -4.14 3.42
CA ILE A 9 -2.65 -4.19 2.56
C ILE A 9 -1.90 -5.51 2.78
N ARG A 10 -1.30 -6.05 1.72
CA ARG A 10 -0.59 -7.34 1.75
C ARG A 10 0.50 -7.37 2.81
N ARG A 11 0.45 -8.32 3.71
CA ARG A 11 1.48 -8.55 4.73
C ARG A 11 2.84 -8.89 4.11
N THR A 12 2.86 -9.56 2.97
CA THR A 12 4.06 -9.89 2.20
C THR A 12 4.82 -8.66 1.69
N PHE A 13 4.15 -7.51 1.56
CA PHE A 13 4.75 -6.23 1.27
C PHE A 13 5.15 -5.46 2.55
N LEU A 14 4.32 -5.51 3.58
CA LEU A 14 4.56 -4.80 4.84
C LEU A 14 5.79 -5.34 5.58
N LEU A 15 6.04 -6.65 5.53
CA LEU A 15 7.15 -7.29 6.23
C LEU A 15 8.53 -6.79 5.76
N PRO A 16 8.89 -6.84 4.46
CA PRO A 16 10.18 -6.29 3.99
C PRO A 16 10.27 -4.77 4.19
N LEU A 17 9.16 -4.05 4.12
CA LEU A 17 9.12 -2.61 4.38
C LEU A 17 9.41 -2.28 5.85
N ALA A 18 8.85 -3.07 6.79
CA ALA A 18 9.15 -2.95 8.22
C ALA A 18 10.63 -3.25 8.50
N LEU A 19 11.16 -4.33 7.89
CA LEU A 19 12.57 -4.69 8.03
C LEU A 19 13.49 -3.60 7.47
N LEU A 20 13.14 -3.02 6.32
CA LEU A 20 13.86 -1.89 5.73
C LEU A 20 13.92 -0.69 6.70
N LEU A 21 12.82 -0.37 7.38
CA LEU A 21 12.78 0.70 8.38
C LEU A 21 13.68 0.40 9.57
N VAL A 22 13.62 -0.83 10.11
CA VAL A 22 14.45 -1.25 11.24
C VAL A 22 15.94 -1.17 10.89
N LEU A 23 16.33 -1.68 9.72
CA LEU A 23 17.73 -1.62 9.27
C LEU A 23 18.18 -0.18 9.00
N SER A 24 17.31 0.66 8.43
CA SER A 24 17.62 2.08 8.20
C SER A 24 17.81 2.84 9.52
N LEU A 25 16.99 2.54 10.53
CA LEU A 25 17.15 3.10 11.86
C LEU A 25 18.43 2.59 12.51
N ALA A 26 18.76 1.31 12.39
CA ALA A 26 20.02 0.76 12.88
C ALA A 26 21.23 1.42 12.21
N LEU A 27 21.17 1.70 10.90
CA LEU A 27 22.21 2.44 10.20
C LEU A 27 22.36 3.86 10.72
N LEU A 28 21.26 4.57 10.96
CA LEU A 28 21.28 5.92 11.54
C LEU A 28 21.92 5.92 12.93
N VAL A 29 21.54 4.99 13.80
CA VAL A 29 22.12 4.82 15.13
C VAL A 29 23.63 4.53 15.03
N THR A 30 24.04 3.65 14.10
CA THR A 30 25.45 3.32 13.88
C THR A 30 26.26 4.54 13.44
N VAL A 31 25.73 5.35 12.51
CA VAL A 31 26.37 6.60 12.04
C VAL A 31 26.57 7.59 13.19
N LEU A 32 25.57 7.75 14.05
CA LEU A 32 25.66 8.64 15.24
C LEU A 32 26.65 8.10 16.27
N ALA A 33 26.60 6.79 16.58
CA ALA A 33 27.50 6.15 17.55
C ALA A 33 28.97 6.17 17.12
N GLN A 34 29.24 6.18 15.81
CA GLN A 34 30.59 6.25 15.26
C GLN A 34 31.13 7.68 15.15
N GLY A 35 30.38 8.68 15.57
CA GLY A 35 30.79 10.10 15.47
C GLY A 35 30.98 10.58 14.04
N GLN A 36 30.26 9.96 13.06
CA GLN A 36 30.35 10.37 11.67
C GLN A 36 29.77 11.79 11.47
N PRO A 37 30.10 12.48 10.36
CA PRO A 37 29.63 13.84 10.13
C PRO A 37 28.11 13.99 10.28
N LEU A 38 27.66 15.00 11.02
CA LEU A 38 26.23 15.26 11.29
C LEU A 38 25.42 15.37 10.01
N ALA A 39 26.00 15.92 8.93
CA ALA A 39 25.35 16.00 7.62
C ALA A 39 24.86 14.63 7.12
N LYS A 40 25.63 13.55 7.33
CA LYS A 40 25.27 12.19 6.93
C LYS A 40 24.07 11.68 7.74
N ALA A 41 24.06 11.94 9.04
CA ALA A 41 22.93 11.57 9.91
C ALA A 41 21.66 12.33 9.53
N LEU A 42 21.77 13.62 9.23
CA LEU A 42 20.64 14.45 8.78
C LEU A 42 20.05 13.96 7.45
N ILE A 43 20.90 13.64 6.46
CA ILE A 43 20.44 13.08 5.16
C ILE A 43 19.70 11.75 5.38
N LEU A 44 20.27 10.83 6.17
CA LEU A 44 19.63 9.54 6.48
C LEU A 44 18.29 9.75 7.21
N GLY A 45 18.26 10.61 8.22
CA GLY A 45 17.03 10.94 8.96
C GLY A 45 15.95 11.53 8.05
N PHE A 46 16.33 12.45 7.17
CA PHE A 46 15.40 13.04 6.21
C PHE A 46 14.85 12.00 5.22
N MET A 47 15.68 11.07 4.75
CA MET A 47 15.23 9.97 3.87
C MET A 47 14.32 8.96 4.59
N LEU A 48 14.48 8.78 5.89
CA LEU A 48 13.63 7.89 6.70
C LEU A 48 12.19 8.42 6.83
N LEU A 49 11.97 9.73 6.86
CA LEU A 49 10.65 10.33 7.08
C LEU A 49 9.61 9.86 6.05
N PRO A 50 9.81 9.96 4.72
CA PRO A 50 8.80 9.52 3.76
C PRO A 50 8.57 8.01 3.79
N VAL A 51 9.61 7.21 4.06
CA VAL A 51 9.48 5.74 4.17
C VAL A 51 8.65 5.38 5.40
N THR A 52 8.89 6.04 6.53
CA THR A 52 8.11 5.86 7.76
C THR A 52 6.65 6.27 7.56
N ALA A 53 6.41 7.43 6.96
CA ALA A 53 5.06 7.90 6.67
C ALA A 53 4.29 6.92 5.76
N PHE A 54 4.96 6.42 4.72
CA PHE A 54 4.39 5.44 3.81
C PHE A 54 4.10 4.09 4.51
N PHE A 55 4.99 3.64 5.39
CA PHE A 55 4.78 2.42 6.19
C PHE A 55 3.57 2.57 7.12
N VAL A 56 3.50 3.66 7.88
CA VAL A 56 2.39 3.93 8.81
C VAL A 56 1.07 3.98 8.03
N GLU A 57 1.01 4.74 6.94
CA GLU A 57 -0.19 4.78 6.10
C GLU A 57 -0.59 3.39 5.59
N SER A 58 0.38 2.58 5.15
CA SER A 58 0.12 1.23 4.63
C SER A 58 -0.39 0.27 5.68
N VAL A 59 0.09 0.36 6.92
CA VAL A 59 -0.37 -0.47 8.05
C VAL A 59 -1.81 -0.14 8.43
N PHE A 60 -2.17 1.14 8.47
CA PHE A 60 -3.51 1.57 8.89
C PHE A 60 -4.54 1.53 7.75
N ARG A 61 -4.08 1.38 6.50
CA ARG A 61 -4.96 1.37 5.34
C ARG A 61 -5.75 0.07 5.26
N ARG A 62 -7.07 0.20 5.32
CA ARG A 62 -8.02 -0.90 5.16
C ARG A 62 -9.26 -0.46 4.38
N ALA A 63 -9.86 -1.38 3.65
CA ALA A 63 -11.14 -1.18 2.98
C ALA A 63 -12.16 -2.12 3.62
N VAL A 64 -13.28 -1.56 4.03
CA VAL A 64 -14.40 -2.28 4.64
C VAL A 64 -15.58 -2.19 3.68
N ILE A 65 -16.03 -3.34 3.20
CA ILE A 65 -17.21 -3.45 2.32
C ILE A 65 -18.37 -3.96 3.17
N THR A 66 -19.45 -3.21 3.18
CA THR A 66 -20.74 -3.57 3.76
C THR A 66 -21.78 -3.78 2.65
N ASP A 67 -23.01 -4.10 3.00
CA ASP A 67 -24.09 -4.19 2.02
C ASP A 67 -24.52 -2.82 1.49
N GLU A 68 -24.28 -1.73 2.25
CA GLU A 68 -24.69 -0.36 1.92
C GLU A 68 -23.62 0.42 1.17
N GLY A 69 -22.34 0.12 1.39
CA GLY A 69 -21.26 0.90 0.82
C GLY A 69 -19.86 0.37 1.13
N ILE A 70 -18.88 1.16 0.74
CA ILE A 70 -17.48 0.91 1.03
C ILE A 70 -16.91 2.04 1.89
N THR A 71 -16.17 1.67 2.95
CA THR A 71 -15.43 2.61 3.79
C THR A 71 -13.94 2.33 3.67
N VAL A 72 -13.18 3.32 3.21
CA VAL A 72 -11.71 3.23 3.15
C VAL A 72 -11.12 4.03 4.30
N HIS A 73 -10.47 3.31 5.21
CA HIS A 73 -9.73 3.90 6.32
C HIS A 73 -8.28 4.14 5.91
N LYS A 74 -7.77 5.31 6.23
CA LYS A 74 -6.37 5.72 6.15
C LYS A 74 -5.90 6.16 7.53
N PHE A 75 -4.61 6.44 7.71
CA PHE A 75 -4.05 6.77 9.02
C PHE A 75 -4.81 7.88 9.78
N LEU A 76 -5.17 8.98 9.10
CA LEU A 76 -5.82 10.14 9.75
C LEU A 76 -7.24 10.43 9.25
N ARG A 77 -7.76 9.63 8.34
CA ARG A 77 -9.07 9.89 7.70
C ARG A 77 -9.73 8.61 7.21
N SER A 78 -11.04 8.62 7.22
CA SER A 78 -11.87 7.60 6.58
C SER A 78 -12.78 8.26 5.56
N LYS A 79 -13.07 7.53 4.49
CA LYS A 79 -14.01 7.96 3.47
C LYS A 79 -15.01 6.83 3.21
N HIS A 80 -16.28 7.17 3.30
CA HIS A 80 -17.40 6.27 3.02
C HIS A 80 -18.06 6.64 1.69
N LEU A 81 -18.35 5.64 0.86
CA LEU A 81 -19.12 5.80 -0.37
C LEU A 81 -20.27 4.80 -0.38
N SER A 82 -21.47 5.29 -0.62
CA SER A 82 -22.69 4.47 -0.76
C SER A 82 -22.74 3.80 -2.14
N PHE A 83 -23.06 2.51 -2.21
CA PHE A 83 -23.24 1.80 -3.47
C PHE A 83 -24.46 2.30 -4.24
N ALA A 84 -25.52 2.73 -3.54
CA ALA A 84 -26.73 3.24 -4.18
C ALA A 84 -26.49 4.55 -4.94
N GLU A 85 -25.53 5.36 -4.50
CA GLU A 85 -25.20 6.66 -5.10
C GLU A 85 -23.98 6.57 -6.05
N MET A 86 -23.47 5.35 -6.32
CA MET A 86 -22.28 5.18 -7.13
C MET A 86 -22.55 5.53 -8.58
N THR A 87 -21.81 6.52 -9.09
CA THR A 87 -21.98 7.05 -10.45
C THR A 87 -21.05 6.37 -11.45
N ALA A 88 -19.82 6.02 -11.03
CA ALA A 88 -18.87 5.36 -11.90
C ALA A 88 -17.87 4.49 -11.12
N VAL A 89 -17.52 3.35 -11.72
CA VAL A 89 -16.43 2.46 -11.30
C VAL A 89 -15.52 2.25 -12.48
N GLU A 90 -14.35 2.88 -12.42
CA GLU A 90 -13.39 2.92 -13.51
C GLU A 90 -12.09 2.22 -13.11
N THR A 91 -11.46 1.57 -14.07
CA THR A 91 -10.16 0.92 -13.86
C THR A 91 -9.11 1.55 -14.74
N VAL A 92 -7.99 1.94 -14.12
CA VAL A 92 -6.78 2.35 -14.82
C VAL A 92 -5.71 1.29 -14.59
N LEU A 93 -5.23 0.70 -15.69
CA LEU A 93 -4.13 -0.26 -15.67
C LEU A 93 -2.83 0.43 -16.08
N VAL A 94 -1.85 0.44 -15.18
CA VAL A 94 -0.50 0.93 -15.47
C VAL A 94 0.49 -0.22 -15.29
N ARG A 95 0.88 -0.85 -16.38
CA ARG A 95 1.68 -2.09 -16.39
C ARG A 95 0.94 -3.21 -15.62
N LYS A 96 1.49 -3.61 -14.46
CA LYS A 96 0.90 -4.62 -13.56
C LYS A 96 0.19 -4.02 -12.34
N ARG A 97 -0.03 -2.69 -12.33
CA ARG A 97 -0.82 -2.01 -11.29
C ARG A 97 -2.23 -1.77 -11.80
N ALA A 98 -3.21 -2.21 -11.03
CA ALA A 98 -4.60 -1.86 -11.22
C ALA A 98 -5.00 -0.82 -10.18
N PHE A 99 -5.61 0.26 -10.65
CA PHE A 99 -6.23 1.27 -9.82
C PHE A 99 -7.72 1.28 -10.15
N LEU A 100 -8.52 0.99 -9.15
CA LEU A 100 -9.97 1.00 -9.25
C LEU A 100 -10.48 2.28 -8.60
N THR A 101 -11.04 3.18 -9.40
CA THR A 101 -11.60 4.45 -8.95
C THR A 101 -13.11 4.30 -8.81
N LEU A 102 -13.61 4.57 -7.61
CA LEU A 102 -15.02 4.56 -7.26
C LEU A 102 -15.47 6.00 -7.12
N CYS A 103 -16.49 6.41 -7.87
CA CYS A 103 -16.99 7.77 -7.87
C CYS A 103 -18.45 7.84 -7.38
N VAL A 104 -18.72 8.82 -6.52
CA VAL A 104 -20.06 9.22 -6.07
C VAL A 104 -20.13 10.75 -6.22
N GLY A 105 -20.77 11.23 -7.28
CA GLY A 105 -20.75 12.67 -7.60
C GLY A 105 -19.33 13.20 -7.78
N GLU A 106 -18.95 14.19 -6.98
CA GLU A 106 -17.58 14.75 -6.97
C GLU A 106 -16.62 14.00 -6.04
N GLU A 107 -17.13 13.06 -5.25
CA GLU A 107 -16.32 12.28 -4.34
C GLU A 107 -15.77 11.02 -5.02
N PHE A 108 -14.52 10.70 -4.74
CA PHE A 108 -13.92 9.47 -5.25
C PHE A 108 -13.00 8.79 -4.23
N VAL A 109 -12.86 7.48 -4.39
CA VAL A 109 -11.92 6.63 -3.66
C VAL A 109 -11.16 5.78 -4.65
N ILE A 110 -9.84 5.66 -4.46
CA ILE A 110 -8.99 4.83 -5.29
C ILE A 110 -8.53 3.61 -4.47
N LEU A 111 -8.86 2.44 -4.98
CA LEU A 111 -8.35 1.16 -4.52
C LEU A 111 -7.26 0.68 -5.48
N SER A 112 -6.30 -0.08 -4.99
CA SER A 112 -5.24 -0.64 -5.84
C SER A 112 -5.03 -2.11 -5.54
N ASN A 113 -4.38 -2.81 -6.44
CA ASN A 113 -3.99 -4.21 -6.24
C ASN A 113 -2.85 -4.42 -5.20
N ALA A 114 -2.60 -3.41 -4.36
CA ALA A 114 -1.79 -3.53 -3.14
C ALA A 114 -2.55 -4.19 -1.98
N TYR A 115 -3.90 -4.21 -2.04
CA TYR A 115 -4.69 -4.94 -1.06
C TYR A 115 -4.48 -6.46 -1.16
N ALA A 116 -4.50 -7.14 -0.01
CA ALA A 116 -4.57 -8.59 0.01
C ALA A 116 -5.90 -9.03 -0.60
N ASP A 117 -5.89 -10.20 -1.25
CA ASP A 117 -7.08 -10.79 -1.87
C ASP A 117 -7.85 -9.81 -2.79
N PHE A 118 -7.08 -9.02 -3.57
CA PHE A 118 -7.63 -8.01 -4.48
C PHE A 118 -8.69 -8.57 -5.44
N PRO A 119 -8.57 -9.81 -5.97
CA PRO A 119 -9.64 -10.42 -6.76
C PRO A 119 -10.97 -10.55 -5.99
N ASP A 120 -10.92 -10.91 -4.72
CA ASP A 120 -12.11 -11.06 -3.88
C ASP A 120 -12.70 -9.70 -3.51
N LEU A 121 -11.84 -8.71 -3.26
CA LEU A 121 -12.26 -7.32 -3.06
C LEU A 121 -13.02 -6.79 -4.29
N VAL A 122 -12.49 -6.99 -5.49
CA VAL A 122 -13.14 -6.58 -6.74
C VAL A 122 -14.46 -7.32 -6.92
N ARG A 123 -14.50 -8.62 -6.70
CA ARG A 123 -15.72 -9.42 -6.80
C ARG A 123 -16.80 -8.95 -5.82
N ALA A 124 -16.44 -8.77 -4.54
CA ALA A 124 -17.34 -8.30 -3.50
C ALA A 124 -17.92 -6.92 -3.81
N LEU A 125 -17.13 -6.06 -4.43
CA LEU A 125 -17.54 -4.72 -4.84
C LEU A 125 -18.48 -4.76 -6.04
N LEU A 126 -18.10 -5.45 -7.11
CA LEU A 126 -18.87 -5.49 -8.36
C LEU A 126 -20.23 -6.19 -8.21
N THR A 127 -20.40 -7.07 -7.23
CA THR A 127 -21.70 -7.70 -6.92
C THR A 127 -22.69 -6.74 -6.24
N ARG A 128 -22.23 -5.63 -5.69
CA ARG A 128 -23.05 -4.66 -4.94
C ARG A 128 -23.28 -3.34 -5.67
N VAL A 129 -22.40 -3.02 -6.62
CA VAL A 129 -22.47 -1.78 -7.41
C VAL A 129 -23.48 -1.95 -8.55
N PRO A 130 -24.28 -0.90 -8.90
CA PRO A 130 -25.16 -0.94 -10.06
C PRO A 130 -24.38 -1.28 -11.33
N PRO A 131 -24.86 -2.23 -12.17
CA PRO A 131 -24.15 -2.64 -13.40
C PRO A 131 -23.91 -1.50 -14.40
N SER A 132 -24.76 -0.47 -14.36
CA SER A 132 -24.65 0.74 -15.19
C SER A 132 -23.47 1.63 -14.83
N ALA A 133 -22.99 1.56 -13.58
CA ALA A 133 -21.85 2.34 -13.12
C ALA A 133 -20.50 1.68 -13.42
N ILE A 134 -20.47 0.40 -13.83
CA ILE A 134 -19.24 -0.36 -14.05
C ILE A 134 -18.77 -0.18 -15.49
N SER A 135 -17.55 0.37 -15.67
CA SER A 135 -16.93 0.51 -17.00
C SER A 135 -16.55 -0.84 -17.61
N ASP A 136 -16.43 -0.90 -18.94
CA ASP A 136 -16.04 -2.12 -19.64
C ASP A 136 -14.61 -2.55 -19.29
N GLU A 137 -13.69 -1.61 -19.08
CA GLU A 137 -12.32 -1.86 -18.62
C GLU A 137 -12.32 -2.53 -17.25
N THR A 138 -13.22 -2.12 -16.35
CA THR A 138 -13.37 -2.74 -15.03
C THR A 138 -13.89 -4.17 -15.14
N ARG A 139 -14.82 -4.45 -16.03
CA ARG A 139 -15.32 -5.81 -16.28
C ARG A 139 -14.23 -6.74 -16.83
N VAL A 140 -13.42 -6.25 -17.75
CA VAL A 140 -12.29 -7.00 -18.31
C VAL A 140 -11.24 -7.26 -17.23
N MET A 141 -10.87 -6.25 -16.45
CA MET A 141 -9.91 -6.37 -15.35
C MET A 141 -10.39 -7.37 -14.29
N ALA A 142 -11.69 -7.38 -13.98
CA ALA A 142 -12.26 -8.27 -12.98
C ALA A 142 -12.18 -9.77 -13.37
N GLN A 143 -12.10 -10.10 -14.67
CA GLN A 143 -11.91 -11.47 -15.13
C GLN A 143 -10.51 -12.00 -14.86
N ALA A 144 -9.48 -11.14 -14.92
CA ALA A 144 -8.09 -11.48 -14.68
C ALA A 144 -7.38 -10.36 -13.91
N PRO A 145 -7.66 -10.18 -12.60
CA PRO A 145 -7.07 -9.11 -11.82
C PRO A 145 -5.54 -9.26 -11.74
N PRO A 146 -4.78 -8.22 -12.09
CA PRO A 146 -3.34 -8.30 -12.14
C PRO A 146 -2.73 -8.45 -10.74
N VAL A 147 -1.83 -9.40 -10.59
CA VAL A 147 -1.03 -9.58 -9.37
C VAL A 147 0.32 -8.91 -9.56
N LYS A 148 0.67 -7.97 -8.66
CA LYS A 148 1.94 -7.28 -8.69
C LYS A 148 2.85 -7.80 -7.57
N THR A 149 3.99 -8.38 -7.96
CA THR A 149 5.04 -8.88 -7.04
C THR A 149 6.32 -8.05 -7.08
N THR A 150 6.45 -7.16 -8.09
CA THR A 150 7.68 -6.38 -8.33
C THR A 150 8.04 -5.49 -7.13
N ASP A 151 7.06 -4.91 -6.44
CA ASP A 151 7.30 -4.04 -5.28
C ASP A 151 7.87 -4.84 -4.10
N ILE A 152 7.42 -6.08 -3.92
CA ILE A 152 7.92 -7.00 -2.89
C ILE A 152 9.38 -7.35 -3.18
N ILE A 153 9.69 -7.70 -4.42
CA ILE A 153 11.07 -8.03 -4.85
C ILE A 153 11.99 -6.82 -4.66
N SER A 154 11.55 -5.63 -5.08
CA SER A 154 12.33 -4.39 -4.91
C SER A 154 12.60 -4.07 -3.44
N CYS A 155 11.62 -4.26 -2.56
CA CYS A 155 11.81 -4.08 -1.12
C CYS A 155 12.82 -5.09 -0.55
N TRP A 156 12.76 -6.35 -0.94
CA TRP A 156 13.73 -7.36 -0.49
C TRP A 156 15.14 -7.07 -0.98
N LEU A 157 15.31 -6.59 -2.22
CA LEU A 157 16.62 -6.16 -2.73
C LEU A 157 17.16 -4.97 -1.93
N ALA A 158 16.32 -4.00 -1.59
CA ALA A 158 16.73 -2.87 -0.75
C ALA A 158 17.13 -3.33 0.67
N VAL A 159 16.40 -4.27 1.26
CA VAL A 159 16.73 -4.89 2.55
C VAL A 159 18.09 -5.58 2.48
N ALA A 160 18.33 -6.40 1.44
CA ALA A 160 19.59 -7.10 1.26
C ALA A 160 20.78 -6.12 1.10
N LEU A 161 20.60 -5.07 0.30
CA LEU A 161 21.61 -4.03 0.11
C LEU A 161 21.93 -3.29 1.43
N LEU A 162 20.90 -2.92 2.18
CA LEU A 162 21.07 -2.21 3.43
C LEU A 162 21.71 -3.09 4.52
N ALA A 163 21.35 -4.37 4.58
CA ALA A 163 21.99 -5.34 5.46
C ALA A 163 23.49 -5.53 5.10
N PHE A 164 23.81 -5.55 3.81
CA PHE A 164 25.19 -5.60 3.34
C PHE A 164 25.98 -4.34 3.73
N ILE A 165 25.39 -3.15 3.57
CA ILE A 165 26.03 -1.89 3.98
C ILE A 165 26.32 -1.90 5.48
N LEU A 166 25.36 -2.32 6.30
CA LEU A 166 25.56 -2.46 7.75
C LEU A 166 26.67 -3.47 8.08
N TYR A 167 26.68 -4.62 7.42
CA TYR A 167 27.71 -5.62 7.59
C TYR A 167 29.13 -5.05 7.33
N VAL A 168 29.31 -4.36 6.19
CA VAL A 168 30.60 -3.72 5.84
C VAL A 168 30.99 -2.66 6.87
N GLN A 169 30.03 -1.87 7.36
CA GLN A 169 30.30 -0.84 8.36
C GLN A 169 30.75 -1.42 9.71
N PHE A 170 30.26 -2.61 10.07
CA PHE A 170 30.73 -3.31 11.28
C PHE A 170 32.09 -3.98 11.09
N GLN A 171 32.38 -4.52 9.89
CA GLN A 171 33.68 -5.13 9.58
C GLN A 171 34.82 -4.09 9.48
N GLY A 172 34.53 -2.89 8.98
CA GLY A 172 35.54 -1.82 8.81
C GLY A 172 36.04 -1.20 10.12
N LYS A 173 35.65 -1.74 11.26
CA LYS A 173 36.11 -1.33 12.60
C LYS A 173 37.34 -2.11 13.13
N TYR A 174 37.89 -3.04 12.36
CA TYR A 174 39.08 -3.82 12.72
C TYR A 174 40.26 -3.47 11.84
#